data_39419d5a531af90038e3d670d135dbb8
#
_entry.id   39419d5a531af90038e3d670d135dbb8
#
_cell.length_a   1.000
_cell.length_b   1.000
_cell.length_c   1.000
_cell.angle_alpha   90.00
_cell.angle_beta   90.00
_cell.angle_gamma   90.00
#
_symmetry.space_group_name_H-M   'P 1'
#
loop_
_entity.id
_entity.type
_entity.pdbx_description
1 polymer ?
#
loop_
_entity_poly.entity_id
_entity_poly.type
_entity_poly.pdbx_seq_one_letter_code
_entity_poly.pdbx_strand_id
1 'polypeptide(L)'
;MLSPIFRQGISPIIKSTISRQASAPSKKFDIPFLKQIPQPPGYIVGTVNDAYTAPHASKSHGSLHWTAERIIAISMVPLATVPFVTGSFAPVLDATLSTLILAHAWIGFQSCIIDYIPKRVYGKQHDYAMYLLTFGTFIAGYGIYLIESKDVGLTGLLGKLWSKPEEKK
;
A
#
# COMPACT_ATOMS: atom_id res chain seq x y z
N MET A 1 -22.97 -46.98 42.44
CA MET A 1 -22.03 -47.80 41.67
C MET A 1 -22.10 -47.36 40.21
N LEU A 2 -21.22 -46.46 39.78
CA LEU A 2 -21.12 -46.03 38.40
C LEU A 2 -19.87 -46.70 37.78
N SER A 3 -20.06 -47.39 36.68
CA SER A 3 -19.09 -48.22 35.99
C SER A 3 -17.90 -47.43 35.42
N PRO A 4 -16.68 -47.98 35.40
CA PRO A 4 -15.49 -47.37 34.85
C PRO A 4 -15.32 -47.73 33.37
N ILE A 5 -16.07 -47.09 32.48
CA ILE A 5 -15.87 -47.25 31.03
C ILE A 5 -15.74 -45.86 30.41
N PHE A 6 -14.55 -45.29 30.47
CA PHE A 6 -14.04 -44.31 29.49
C PHE A 6 -12.59 -43.91 29.82
N ARG A 7 -11.71 -44.89 29.73
CA ARG A 7 -10.27 -44.60 29.68
C ARG A 7 -9.66 -45.37 28.51
N GLN A 8 -10.19 -45.09 27.31
CA GLN A 8 -9.44 -45.48 26.10
C GLN A 8 -8.49 -44.38 25.75
N GLY A 9 -7.22 -44.59 26.05
CA GLY A 9 -6.13 -43.71 25.68
C GLY A 9 -6.09 -43.54 24.17
N ILE A 10 -6.02 -42.30 23.72
CA ILE A 10 -5.76 -41.93 22.33
C ILE A 10 -4.56 -42.73 21.83
N SER A 11 -4.74 -43.50 20.77
CA SER A 11 -3.70 -44.40 20.24
C SER A 11 -2.42 -43.61 19.89
N PRO A 12 -1.22 -44.21 20.05
CA PRO A 12 0.05 -43.51 19.75
C PRO A 12 0.18 -43.07 18.29
N ILE A 13 -0.59 -43.67 17.39
CA ILE A 13 -0.65 -43.28 15.96
C ILE A 13 -1.22 -41.89 15.78
N ILE A 14 -2.26 -41.51 16.54
CA ILE A 14 -2.86 -40.14 16.44
C ILE A 14 -1.90 -39.11 16.99
N LYS A 15 -1.14 -39.39 18.05
CA LYS A 15 -0.12 -38.49 18.58
C LYS A 15 1.03 -38.24 17.60
N SER A 16 1.45 -39.23 16.82
CA SER A 16 2.52 -39.09 15.84
C SER A 16 2.10 -38.31 14.60
N THR A 17 0.81 -38.37 14.23
CA THR A 17 0.29 -37.59 13.06
C THR A 17 0.11 -36.13 13.37
N ILE A 18 -0.29 -35.77 14.61
CA ILE A 18 -0.45 -34.38 15.04
C ILE A 18 0.91 -33.68 15.22
N SER A 19 1.95 -34.37 15.64
CA SER A 19 3.28 -33.80 15.84
C SER A 19 4.06 -33.58 14.53
N ARG A 20 3.69 -34.21 13.43
CA ARG A 20 4.37 -34.08 12.13
C ARG A 20 3.90 -32.91 11.27
N GLN A 21 2.76 -32.28 11.57
CA GLN A 21 2.27 -31.12 10.82
C GLN A 21 2.84 -29.78 11.30
N ALA A 22 3.68 -29.75 12.33
CA ALA A 22 4.15 -28.52 12.97
C ALA A 22 5.48 -27.97 12.42
N SER A 23 6.06 -28.49 11.35
CA SER A 23 7.33 -27.94 10.87
C SER A 23 7.60 -28.22 9.38
N ALA A 24 6.84 -27.59 8.51
CA ALA A 24 7.42 -27.23 7.23
C ALA A 24 8.26 -25.95 7.49
N PRO A 25 9.59 -25.95 7.22
CA PRO A 25 10.36 -24.73 7.26
C PRO A 25 9.83 -23.86 6.12
N SER A 26 9.07 -22.81 6.46
CA SER A 26 8.81 -21.74 5.51
C SER A 26 10.19 -21.25 5.07
N LYS A 27 10.53 -21.42 3.77
CA LYS A 27 11.72 -20.81 3.19
C LYS A 27 11.60 -19.31 3.49
N LYS A 28 12.37 -18.86 4.49
CA LYS A 28 12.49 -17.43 4.79
C LYS A 28 13.06 -16.81 3.52
N PHE A 29 12.29 -15.99 2.87
CA PHE A 29 12.74 -15.17 1.77
C PHE A 29 13.54 -14.03 2.41
N ASP A 30 14.80 -14.34 2.75
CA ASP A 30 15.72 -13.36 3.35
C ASP A 30 16.16 -12.39 2.25
N ILE A 31 15.44 -11.28 2.14
CA ILE A 31 15.93 -10.13 1.40
C ILE A 31 17.07 -9.56 2.22
N PRO A 32 18.33 -9.54 1.72
CA PRO A 32 19.51 -9.19 2.52
C PRO A 32 19.45 -7.77 3.12
N PHE A 33 18.54 -6.94 2.63
CA PHE A 33 18.35 -5.54 3.06
C PHE A 33 17.22 -5.36 4.11
N LEU A 34 16.28 -6.33 4.24
CA LEU A 34 15.09 -6.24 5.07
C LEU A 34 15.18 -7.22 6.25
N LYS A 35 15.72 -6.75 7.37
CA LYS A 35 15.80 -7.53 8.62
C LYS A 35 14.42 -7.67 9.24
N GLN A 36 13.90 -8.90 9.28
CA GLN A 36 12.61 -9.20 9.90
C GLN A 36 12.73 -9.39 11.41
N ILE A 37 11.70 -8.96 12.13
CA ILE A 37 11.55 -9.25 13.57
C ILE A 37 11.12 -10.71 13.70
N PRO A 38 11.69 -11.48 14.67
CA PRO A 38 11.27 -12.85 14.92
C PRO A 38 9.75 -12.90 15.20
N GLN A 39 9.03 -13.70 14.43
CA GLN A 39 7.58 -13.87 14.57
C GLN A 39 7.28 -15.11 15.39
N PRO A 40 6.18 -15.13 16.18
CA PRO A 40 5.74 -16.32 16.89
C PRO A 40 5.38 -17.46 15.92
N PRO A 41 5.47 -18.74 16.35
CA PRO A 41 5.10 -19.88 15.53
C PRO A 41 3.67 -19.74 14.96
N GLY A 42 3.53 -19.93 13.65
CA GLY A 42 2.24 -19.80 12.96
C GLY A 42 1.67 -18.37 12.90
N TYR A 43 2.45 -17.36 13.27
CA TYR A 43 2.01 -15.93 13.37
C TYR A 43 0.85 -15.73 14.35
N ILE A 44 0.62 -16.66 15.27
CA ILE A 44 -0.45 -16.59 16.27
C ILE A 44 0.07 -15.77 17.45
N VAL A 45 -0.66 -14.71 17.79
CA VAL A 45 -0.42 -13.87 18.96
C VAL A 45 -1.51 -14.15 19.99
N GLY A 46 -1.10 -14.47 21.22
CA GLY A 46 -2.02 -14.84 22.29
C GLY A 46 -2.30 -16.33 22.37
N THR A 47 -3.21 -16.70 23.26
CA THR A 47 -3.65 -18.07 23.52
C THR A 47 -5.12 -18.26 23.16
N VAL A 48 -5.58 -19.51 23.05
CA VAL A 48 -6.99 -19.82 22.77
C VAL A 48 -7.95 -19.33 23.86
N ASN A 49 -7.43 -18.99 25.04
CA ASN A 49 -8.20 -18.48 26.16
C ASN A 49 -8.25 -16.93 26.20
N ASP A 50 -7.50 -16.25 25.33
CA ASP A 50 -7.52 -14.81 25.24
C ASP A 50 -8.84 -14.37 24.58
N ALA A 51 -9.58 -13.48 25.24
CA ALA A 51 -10.80 -12.92 24.66
C ALA A 51 -10.47 -12.02 23.47
N TYR A 52 -11.13 -12.24 22.33
CA TYR A 52 -11.04 -11.35 21.20
C TYR A 52 -11.66 -9.98 21.54
N THR A 53 -10.85 -8.95 21.48
CA THR A 53 -11.32 -7.57 21.61
C THR A 53 -11.33 -6.92 20.23
N ALA A 54 -12.53 -6.58 19.75
CA ALA A 54 -12.66 -5.92 18.45
C ALA A 54 -12.01 -4.53 18.49
N PRO A 55 -11.25 -4.14 17.44
CA PRO A 55 -10.65 -2.81 17.39
C PRO A 55 -11.75 -1.73 17.33
N HIS A 56 -11.43 -0.55 17.88
CA HIS A 56 -12.37 0.57 17.87
C HIS A 56 -12.68 1.00 16.43
N ALA A 57 -13.97 1.10 16.09
CA ALA A 57 -14.40 1.50 14.76
C ALA A 57 -14.04 2.96 14.46
N SER A 58 -13.32 3.22 13.38
CA SER A 58 -12.97 4.55 12.90
C SER A 58 -13.46 4.74 11.46
N LYS A 59 -14.42 5.65 11.25
CA LYS A 59 -14.94 5.96 9.91
C LYS A 59 -13.89 6.66 9.04
N SER A 60 -13.02 7.48 9.63
CA SER A 60 -11.97 8.19 8.89
C SER A 60 -10.91 7.26 8.31
N HIS A 61 -10.47 6.26 9.07
CA HIS A 61 -9.52 5.25 8.61
C HIS A 61 -10.14 4.09 7.81
N GLY A 62 -11.44 3.96 7.82
CA GLY A 62 -12.18 2.92 7.10
C GLY A 62 -12.90 3.47 5.86
N SER A 63 -14.20 3.65 5.98
CA SER A 63 -15.08 3.94 4.83
C SER A 63 -14.78 5.27 4.14
N LEU A 64 -14.41 6.32 4.88
CA LEU A 64 -14.08 7.62 4.28
C LEU A 64 -12.77 7.57 3.50
N HIS A 65 -11.75 6.91 4.03
CA HIS A 65 -10.48 6.71 3.32
C HIS A 65 -10.71 5.93 2.02
N TRP A 66 -11.42 4.80 2.09
CA TRP A 66 -11.80 4.00 0.94
C TRP A 66 -12.58 4.78 -0.12
N THR A 67 -13.52 5.63 0.30
CA THR A 67 -14.31 6.48 -0.61
C THR A 67 -13.44 7.54 -1.25
N ALA A 68 -12.57 8.21 -0.49
CA ALA A 68 -11.67 9.24 -0.98
C ALA A 68 -10.71 8.71 -2.06
N GLU A 69 -10.13 7.55 -1.88
CA GLU A 69 -9.27 6.90 -2.88
C GLU A 69 -9.98 6.73 -4.22
N ARG A 70 -11.25 6.30 -4.20
CA ARG A 70 -12.04 6.07 -5.41
C ARG A 70 -12.48 7.35 -6.07
N ILE A 71 -12.86 8.36 -5.29
CA ILE A 71 -13.20 9.69 -5.81
C ILE A 71 -12.00 10.30 -6.53
N ILE A 72 -10.81 10.23 -5.94
CA ILE A 72 -9.56 10.71 -6.57
C ILE A 72 -9.33 9.97 -7.89
N ALA A 73 -9.38 8.64 -7.88
CA ALA A 73 -9.15 7.83 -9.08
C ALA A 73 -10.16 8.12 -10.20
N ILE A 74 -11.45 8.22 -9.87
CA ILE A 74 -12.50 8.50 -10.85
C ILE A 74 -12.38 9.92 -11.41
N SER A 75 -12.04 10.91 -10.59
CA SER A 75 -11.92 12.31 -11.03
C SER A 75 -10.72 12.54 -11.95
N MET A 76 -9.67 11.75 -11.84
CA MET A 76 -8.50 11.84 -12.73
C MET A 76 -8.83 11.50 -14.19
N VAL A 77 -9.78 10.58 -14.43
CA VAL A 77 -10.13 10.14 -15.80
C VAL A 77 -10.66 11.29 -16.67
N PRO A 78 -11.71 12.05 -16.27
CA PRO A 78 -12.18 13.17 -17.07
C PRO A 78 -11.13 14.29 -17.16
N LEU A 79 -10.39 14.59 -16.09
CA LEU A 79 -9.34 15.60 -16.11
C LEU A 79 -8.22 15.26 -17.10
N ALA A 80 -7.85 14.00 -17.22
CA ALA A 80 -6.85 13.55 -18.19
C ALA A 80 -7.38 13.55 -19.63
N THR A 81 -8.68 13.27 -19.86
CA THR A 81 -9.24 13.16 -21.20
C THR A 81 -9.66 14.48 -21.81
N VAL A 82 -10.10 15.47 -21.02
CA VAL A 82 -10.58 16.76 -21.50
C VAL A 82 -9.58 17.50 -22.40
N PRO A 83 -8.28 17.62 -22.08
CA PRO A 83 -7.31 18.29 -22.96
C PRO A 83 -7.20 17.67 -24.34
N PHE A 84 -7.31 16.35 -24.43
CA PHE A 84 -7.24 15.62 -25.72
C PHE A 84 -8.48 15.84 -26.59
N VAL A 85 -9.64 16.03 -25.95
CA VAL A 85 -10.91 16.27 -26.69
C VAL A 85 -11.04 17.73 -27.12
N THR A 86 -10.68 18.67 -26.24
CA THR A 86 -10.84 20.12 -26.51
C THR A 86 -9.67 20.72 -27.26
N GLY A 87 -8.52 20.04 -27.31
CA GLY A 87 -7.30 20.56 -27.92
C GLY A 87 -6.72 21.80 -27.21
N SER A 88 -7.24 22.16 -26.04
CA SER A 88 -6.78 23.30 -25.25
C SER A 88 -6.21 22.86 -23.92
N PHE A 89 -5.09 23.45 -23.53
CA PHE A 89 -4.43 23.22 -22.26
C PHE A 89 -4.80 24.35 -21.29
N ALA A 90 -5.65 24.06 -20.31
CA ALA A 90 -6.05 25.01 -19.29
C ALA A 90 -5.16 24.84 -18.04
N PRO A 91 -4.41 25.88 -17.61
CA PRO A 91 -3.46 25.78 -16.50
C PRO A 91 -4.09 25.28 -15.19
N VAL A 92 -5.32 25.69 -14.88
CA VAL A 92 -6.03 25.25 -13.66
C VAL A 92 -6.37 23.77 -13.71
N LEU A 93 -6.77 23.26 -14.88
CA LEU A 93 -7.09 21.86 -15.09
C LEU A 93 -5.83 21.00 -14.96
N ASP A 94 -4.72 21.49 -15.53
CA ASP A 94 -3.43 20.80 -15.50
C ASP A 94 -2.87 20.74 -14.08
N ALA A 95 -2.86 21.84 -13.35
CA ALA A 95 -2.45 21.90 -11.95
C ALA A 95 -3.32 20.97 -11.06
N THR A 96 -4.63 20.93 -11.33
CA THR A 96 -5.54 20.03 -10.59
C THR A 96 -5.23 18.58 -10.88
N LEU A 97 -5.03 18.22 -12.14
CA LEU A 97 -4.67 16.85 -12.55
C LEU A 97 -3.34 16.42 -11.92
N SER A 98 -2.31 17.26 -12.01
CA SER A 98 -0.99 17.00 -11.45
C SER A 98 -1.04 16.77 -9.93
N THR A 99 -1.84 17.59 -9.23
CA THR A 99 -2.03 17.45 -7.77
C THR A 99 -2.76 16.15 -7.42
N LEU A 100 -3.80 15.79 -8.19
CA LEU A 100 -4.53 14.53 -7.96
C LEU A 100 -3.69 13.29 -8.26
N ILE A 101 -2.86 13.34 -9.31
CA ILE A 101 -1.90 12.26 -9.62
C ILE A 101 -0.94 12.07 -8.45
N LEU A 102 -0.39 13.16 -7.90
CA LEU A 102 0.52 13.10 -6.76
C LEU A 102 -0.15 12.53 -5.52
N ALA A 103 -1.37 12.98 -5.20
CA ALA A 103 -2.14 12.47 -4.08
C ALA A 103 -2.47 10.97 -4.25
N HIS A 104 -2.90 10.57 -5.45
CA HIS A 104 -3.19 9.18 -5.79
C HIS A 104 -1.95 8.29 -5.65
N ALA A 105 -0.82 8.73 -6.17
CA ALA A 105 0.46 8.02 -6.06
C ALA A 105 0.88 7.88 -4.59
N TRP A 106 0.77 8.95 -3.79
CA TRP A 106 1.13 8.90 -2.37
C TRP A 106 0.28 7.90 -1.60
N ILE A 107 -1.04 7.92 -1.78
CA ILE A 107 -1.97 6.98 -1.14
C ILE A 107 -1.67 5.54 -1.58
N GLY A 108 -1.45 5.32 -2.88
CA GLY A 108 -1.15 3.99 -3.43
C GLY A 108 0.17 3.41 -2.89
N PHE A 109 1.24 4.20 -2.86
CA PHE A 109 2.51 3.77 -2.29
C PHE A 109 2.43 3.55 -0.77
N GLN A 110 1.66 4.39 -0.06
CA GLN A 110 1.41 4.20 1.36
C GLN A 110 0.74 2.84 1.62
N SER A 111 -0.29 2.50 0.86
CA SER A 111 -0.96 1.20 0.95
C SER A 111 0.01 0.05 0.67
N CYS A 112 0.84 0.16 -0.36
CA CYS A 112 1.88 -0.84 -0.65
C CYS A 112 2.88 -1.01 0.52
N ILE A 113 3.31 0.08 1.16
CA ILE A 113 4.22 -0.01 2.31
C ILE A 113 3.54 -0.71 3.49
N ILE A 114 2.28 -0.39 3.76
CA ILE A 114 1.51 -1.01 4.85
C ILE A 114 1.36 -2.52 4.63
N ASP A 115 1.09 -2.93 3.39
CA ASP A 115 0.82 -4.33 3.06
C ASP A 115 2.11 -5.17 2.96
N TYR A 116 3.15 -4.66 2.31
CA TYR A 116 4.37 -5.43 2.01
C TYR A 116 5.52 -5.20 2.99
N ILE A 117 5.52 -4.06 3.69
CA ILE A 117 6.51 -3.74 4.74
C ILE A 117 5.78 -3.45 6.05
N PRO A 118 4.96 -4.37 6.58
CA PRO A 118 4.18 -4.09 7.78
C PRO A 118 5.08 -3.85 8.99
N LYS A 119 4.73 -2.86 9.80
CA LYS A 119 5.48 -2.46 11.00
C LYS A 119 5.70 -3.62 11.98
N ARG A 120 4.73 -4.54 12.06
CA ARG A 120 4.80 -5.73 12.89
C ARG A 120 5.99 -6.64 12.54
N VAL A 121 6.32 -6.75 11.25
CA VAL A 121 7.38 -7.64 10.75
C VAL A 121 8.72 -6.91 10.63
N TYR A 122 8.68 -5.68 10.12
CA TYR A 122 9.88 -4.95 9.74
C TYR A 122 10.27 -3.80 10.69
N GLY A 123 9.40 -3.47 11.66
CA GLY A 123 9.70 -2.47 12.70
C GLY A 123 10.08 -1.10 12.12
N LYS A 124 11.30 -0.64 12.46
CA LYS A 124 11.81 0.68 12.03
C LYS A 124 11.92 0.85 10.51
N GLN A 125 12.06 -0.23 9.76
CA GLN A 125 12.18 -0.16 8.30
C GLN A 125 10.88 0.30 7.65
N HIS A 126 9.72 -0.04 8.24
CA HIS A 126 8.44 0.53 7.86
C HIS A 126 8.45 2.06 7.99
N ASP A 127 8.92 2.57 9.13
CA ASP A 127 8.96 4.01 9.40
C ASP A 127 9.92 4.72 8.41
N TYR A 128 11.08 4.13 8.10
CA TYR A 128 12.00 4.65 7.09
C TYR A 128 11.37 4.68 5.68
N ALA A 129 10.65 3.64 5.29
CA ALA A 129 9.94 3.62 4.01
C ALA A 129 8.87 4.72 3.93
N MET A 130 8.12 4.94 5.01
CA MET A 130 7.14 6.02 5.10
C MET A 130 7.79 7.42 5.04
N TYR A 131 8.93 7.63 5.71
CA TYR A 131 9.68 8.89 5.61
C TYR A 131 10.22 9.13 4.20
N LEU A 132 10.75 8.08 3.55
CA LEU A 132 11.24 8.17 2.17
C LEU A 132 10.10 8.51 1.21
N LEU A 133 8.93 7.89 1.35
CA LEU A 133 7.74 8.22 0.58
C LEU A 133 7.33 9.68 0.77
N THR A 134 7.24 10.13 2.02
CA THR A 134 6.86 11.51 2.35
C THR A 134 7.85 12.50 1.75
N PHE A 135 9.15 12.27 1.91
CA PHE A 135 10.20 13.12 1.35
C PHE A 135 10.15 13.17 -0.18
N GLY A 136 10.00 11.99 -0.84
CA GLY A 136 9.85 11.90 -2.29
C GLY A 136 8.60 12.64 -2.80
N THR A 137 7.50 12.58 -2.06
CA THR A 137 6.27 13.32 -2.39
C THR A 137 6.46 14.82 -2.32
N PHE A 138 7.20 15.33 -1.32
CA PHE A 138 7.54 16.76 -1.24
C PHE A 138 8.40 17.21 -2.42
N ILE A 139 9.41 16.43 -2.82
CA ILE A 139 10.25 16.73 -3.98
C ILE A 139 9.39 16.72 -5.26
N ALA A 140 8.53 15.73 -5.44
CA ALA A 140 7.64 15.65 -6.59
C ALA A 140 6.65 16.83 -6.65
N GLY A 141 6.07 17.20 -5.50
CA GLY A 141 5.20 18.37 -5.38
C GLY A 141 5.92 19.68 -5.76
N TYR A 142 7.15 19.85 -5.31
CA TYR A 142 7.98 20.98 -5.72
C TYR A 142 8.27 20.95 -7.23
N GLY A 143 8.55 19.78 -7.81
CA GLY A 143 8.72 19.62 -9.25
C GLY A 143 7.46 20.00 -10.05
N ILE A 144 6.28 19.56 -9.59
CA ILE A 144 4.99 19.96 -10.18
C ILE A 144 4.83 21.49 -10.11
N TYR A 145 5.08 22.07 -8.95
CA TYR A 145 5.01 23.53 -8.80
C TYR A 145 5.91 24.28 -9.82
N LEU A 146 7.11 23.79 -10.06
CA LEU A 146 8.01 24.40 -11.05
C LEU A 146 7.48 24.26 -12.47
N ILE A 147 6.97 23.08 -12.86
CA ILE A 147 6.42 22.81 -14.19
C ILE A 147 5.18 23.67 -14.44
N GLU A 148 4.29 23.79 -13.46
CA GLU A 148 3.05 24.57 -13.60
C GLU A 148 3.26 26.08 -13.54
N SER A 149 4.25 26.56 -12.76
CA SER A 149 4.48 28.01 -12.57
C SER A 149 5.49 28.63 -13.52
N LYS A 150 6.46 27.86 -13.99
CA LYS A 150 7.60 28.36 -14.80
C LYS A 150 7.67 27.79 -16.21
N ASP A 151 6.93 26.73 -16.48
CA ASP A 151 6.90 26.07 -17.79
C ASP A 151 5.46 26.01 -18.33
N VAL A 152 5.21 25.12 -19.27
CA VAL A 152 3.95 24.99 -20.03
C VAL A 152 2.91 24.10 -19.36
N GLY A 153 3.15 23.64 -18.12
CA GLY A 153 2.33 22.66 -17.43
C GLY A 153 2.59 21.22 -17.88
N LEU A 154 2.01 20.27 -17.16
CA LEU A 154 2.22 18.83 -17.40
C LEU A 154 1.71 18.39 -18.77
N THR A 155 0.49 18.78 -19.14
CA THR A 155 -0.11 18.41 -20.43
C THR A 155 0.58 19.11 -21.60
N GLY A 156 1.02 20.35 -21.43
CA GLY A 156 1.82 21.06 -22.41
C GLY A 156 3.21 20.44 -22.63
N LEU A 157 3.83 19.93 -21.56
CA LEU A 157 5.09 19.19 -21.66
C LEU A 157 4.91 17.90 -22.46
N LEU A 158 3.83 17.14 -22.21
CA LEU A 158 3.49 15.96 -23.01
C LEU A 158 3.25 16.30 -24.48
N GLY A 159 2.55 17.40 -24.76
CA GLY A 159 2.34 17.91 -26.11
C GLY A 159 3.67 18.20 -26.82
N LYS A 160 4.61 18.87 -26.14
CA LYS A 160 5.96 19.14 -26.69
C LYS A 160 6.75 17.86 -27.00
N LEU A 161 6.65 16.86 -26.14
CA LEU A 161 7.32 15.56 -26.36
C LEU A 161 6.73 14.77 -27.52
N TRP A 162 5.44 14.96 -27.80
CA TRP A 162 4.75 14.26 -28.87
C TRP A 162 4.84 14.97 -30.23
N SER A 163 5.00 16.28 -30.23
CA SER A 163 5.20 17.07 -31.45
C SER A 163 6.59 16.84 -32.04
N LYS A 164 6.70 16.72 -33.36
CA LYS A 164 8.00 16.69 -34.05
C LYS A 164 8.77 17.99 -33.77
N PRO A 165 10.11 17.93 -33.59
CA PRO A 165 10.91 19.15 -33.53
C PRO A 165 10.66 19.96 -34.79
N GLU A 166 10.30 21.24 -34.65
CA GLU A 166 10.28 22.14 -35.80
C GLU A 166 11.71 22.28 -36.30
N GLU A 167 11.98 21.82 -37.53
CA GLU A 167 13.22 22.15 -38.23
C GLU A 167 13.27 23.68 -38.38
N LYS A 168 14.14 24.29 -37.58
CA LYS A 168 14.48 25.69 -37.80
C LYS A 168 15.16 25.80 -39.18
N LYS A 169 14.40 26.30 -40.18
CA LYS A 169 14.96 26.79 -41.44
C LYS A 169 15.72 28.06 -41.22
#